data_efef9040b6e951804b6ae31df6d78012
#
_entry.id   efef9040b6e951804b6ae31df6d78012
#
_cell.length_a   1.000
_cell.length_b   1.000
_cell.length_c   1.000
_cell.angle_alpha   90.00
_cell.angle_beta   90.00
_cell.angle_gamma   90.00
#
_symmetry.space_group_name_H-M   'P 1'
#
loop_
_entity.id
_entity.type
_entity.pdbx_description
1 polymer ?
#
loop_
_entity_poly.entity_id
_entity_poly.type
_entity_poly.pdbx_seq_one_letter_code
_entity_poly.pdbx_strand_id
1 'polypeptide(L)'
;DEIVVFGDGVADVTMLQLADLGIAMGNAPDSVKRCADYVTLSNNEDGVAVAVENAFLAEVRESEIPLDALNAQAQTTLMGNLGIQYTYASHERIEATMPVDHRTRQPFGILHGGATLALAETVAGLGSMVICNPDEFVVGMQVSGNHISSAHEGDTVRAVATIVHKGRSSHVWNVDVFTSTEKLVSSIR
;
A
#
# COMPACT_ATOMS: atom_id res chain seq x y z
N ASP A 1 -12.51 2.78 15.96
CA ASP A 1 -12.18 1.63 16.85
C ASP A 1 -12.60 0.37 16.08
N GLU A 2 -11.69 -0.54 15.81
CA GLU A 2 -11.95 -1.82 15.17
C GLU A 2 -12.21 -2.90 16.23
N ILE A 3 -13.19 -3.74 15.99
CA ILE A 3 -13.58 -4.83 16.90
C ILE A 3 -13.07 -6.15 16.31
N VAL A 4 -12.15 -6.80 17.05
CA VAL A 4 -11.67 -8.15 16.71
C VAL A 4 -12.26 -9.15 17.69
N VAL A 5 -12.82 -10.23 17.16
CA VAL A 5 -13.48 -11.28 17.96
C VAL A 5 -12.84 -12.63 17.69
N PHE A 6 -12.59 -13.38 18.77
CA PHE A 6 -12.15 -14.77 18.73
C PHE A 6 -13.29 -15.69 19.15
N GLY A 7 -13.45 -16.82 18.47
CA GLY A 7 -14.47 -17.79 18.81
C GLY A 7 -14.10 -19.22 18.44
N ASP A 8 -14.58 -20.19 19.24
CA ASP A 8 -14.37 -21.63 18.97
C ASP A 8 -15.66 -22.44 19.06
N GLY A 9 -16.77 -21.81 19.44
CA GLY A 9 -18.06 -22.44 19.62
C GLY A 9 -19.15 -21.93 18.68
N VAL A 10 -20.21 -22.72 18.51
CA VAL A 10 -21.39 -22.32 17.70
C VAL A 10 -22.06 -21.05 18.26
N ALA A 11 -21.96 -20.81 19.56
CA ALA A 11 -22.49 -19.61 20.20
C ALA A 11 -21.77 -18.32 19.73
N ASP A 12 -20.54 -18.44 19.24
CA ASP A 12 -19.70 -17.30 18.86
C ASP A 12 -19.97 -16.83 17.41
N VAL A 13 -20.69 -17.62 16.60
CA VAL A 13 -20.89 -17.35 15.18
C VAL A 13 -21.44 -15.94 14.92
N THR A 14 -22.41 -15.50 15.73
CA THR A 14 -23.00 -14.16 15.54
C THR A 14 -21.98 -13.05 15.83
N MET A 15 -21.13 -13.22 16.84
CA MET A 15 -20.08 -12.25 17.16
C MET A 15 -19.01 -12.23 16.09
N LEU A 16 -18.58 -13.40 15.60
CA LEU A 16 -17.60 -13.51 14.50
C LEU A 16 -18.07 -12.81 13.23
N GLN A 17 -19.38 -12.90 12.92
CA GLN A 17 -19.95 -12.27 11.72
C GLN A 17 -20.21 -10.76 11.85
N LEU A 18 -20.33 -10.24 13.06
CA LEU A 18 -20.60 -8.82 13.34
C LEU A 18 -19.33 -8.01 13.63
N ALA A 19 -18.21 -8.67 13.89
CA ALA A 19 -16.93 -8.03 14.13
C ALA A 19 -16.35 -7.43 12.84
N ASP A 20 -15.45 -6.46 12.98
CA ASP A 20 -14.64 -5.96 11.84
C ASP A 20 -13.64 -7.03 11.38
N LEU A 21 -13.20 -7.89 12.33
CA LEU A 21 -12.40 -9.10 12.06
C LEU A 21 -12.83 -10.23 12.99
N GLY A 22 -13.48 -11.25 12.44
CA GLY A 22 -13.86 -12.48 13.16
C GLY A 22 -12.83 -13.59 12.96
N ILE A 23 -12.22 -14.08 14.06
CA ILE A 23 -11.17 -15.11 14.05
C ILE A 23 -11.67 -16.39 14.71
N ALA A 24 -11.80 -17.48 13.96
CA ALA A 24 -12.11 -18.79 14.52
C ALA A 24 -10.83 -19.49 15.01
N MET A 25 -10.94 -20.14 16.16
CA MET A 25 -9.85 -20.97 16.69
C MET A 25 -9.67 -22.26 15.88
N GLY A 26 -8.46 -22.76 15.76
CA GLY A 26 -8.14 -23.99 15.04
C GLY A 26 -8.88 -25.24 15.52
N ASN A 27 -9.26 -25.29 16.80
CA ASN A 27 -10.07 -26.35 17.39
C ASN A 27 -11.58 -26.16 17.21
N ALA A 28 -12.05 -25.04 16.59
CA ALA A 28 -13.46 -24.80 16.34
C ALA A 28 -14.05 -25.82 15.33
N PRO A 29 -15.33 -26.15 15.41
CA PRO A 29 -16.03 -26.94 14.40
C PRO A 29 -15.98 -26.24 13.03
N ASP A 30 -16.01 -27.01 11.94
CA ASP A 30 -15.98 -26.49 10.57
C ASP A 30 -17.11 -25.50 10.26
N SER A 31 -18.28 -25.68 10.92
CA SER A 31 -19.39 -24.73 10.80
C SER A 31 -19.05 -23.33 11.32
N VAL A 32 -18.25 -23.25 12.37
CA VAL A 32 -17.79 -21.98 12.97
C VAL A 32 -16.66 -21.38 12.11
N LYS A 33 -15.69 -22.21 11.69
CA LYS A 33 -14.58 -21.77 10.83
C LYS A 33 -15.06 -21.13 9.52
N ARG A 34 -16.14 -21.66 8.93
CA ARG A 34 -16.74 -21.08 7.71
C ARG A 34 -17.43 -19.73 7.90
N CYS A 35 -17.69 -19.33 9.14
CA CYS A 35 -18.35 -18.07 9.47
C CYS A 35 -17.37 -16.97 9.89
N ALA A 36 -16.10 -17.29 10.01
CA ALA A 36 -15.02 -16.36 10.37
C ALA A 36 -14.26 -15.87 9.13
N ASP A 37 -13.64 -14.70 9.26
CA ASP A 37 -12.76 -14.14 8.22
C ASP A 37 -11.42 -14.84 8.19
N TYR A 38 -10.96 -15.33 9.34
CA TYR A 38 -9.67 -16.00 9.49
C TYR A 38 -9.76 -17.19 10.46
N VAL A 39 -8.93 -18.22 10.25
CA VAL A 39 -8.79 -19.35 11.18
C VAL A 39 -7.36 -19.38 11.70
N THR A 40 -7.20 -19.21 13.02
CA THR A 40 -5.90 -19.29 13.69
C THR A 40 -5.59 -20.71 14.17
N LEU A 41 -4.48 -20.89 14.88
CA LEU A 41 -4.12 -22.16 15.53
C LEU A 41 -5.12 -22.52 16.65
N SER A 42 -5.02 -23.75 17.16
CA SER A 42 -5.87 -24.21 18.25
C SER A 42 -5.54 -23.51 19.58
N ASN A 43 -6.43 -23.65 20.55
CA ASN A 43 -6.21 -23.16 21.91
C ASN A 43 -5.02 -23.84 22.63
N ASN A 44 -4.60 -25.03 22.17
CA ASN A 44 -3.41 -25.75 22.67
C ASN A 44 -2.10 -25.32 22.01
N GLU A 45 -2.18 -24.46 21.00
CA GLU A 45 -1.07 -23.96 20.17
C GLU A 45 -0.96 -22.43 20.25
N ASP A 46 -1.45 -21.85 21.34
CA ASP A 46 -1.45 -20.40 21.57
C ASP A 46 -2.13 -19.59 20.45
N GLY A 47 -3.21 -20.14 19.86
CA GLY A 47 -3.86 -19.59 18.66
C GLY A 47 -4.28 -18.12 18.80
N VAL A 48 -4.74 -17.67 19.98
CA VAL A 48 -5.06 -16.25 20.21
C VAL A 48 -3.78 -15.40 20.14
N ALA A 49 -2.69 -15.82 20.81
CA ALA A 49 -1.43 -15.09 20.78
C ALA A 49 -0.88 -14.98 19.35
N VAL A 50 -0.87 -16.12 18.63
CA VAL A 50 -0.42 -16.16 17.21
C VAL A 50 -1.26 -15.24 16.32
N ALA A 51 -2.58 -15.21 16.51
CA ALA A 51 -3.43 -14.32 15.72
C ALA A 51 -3.25 -12.85 16.09
N VAL A 52 -3.09 -12.53 17.38
CA VAL A 52 -2.76 -11.17 17.85
C VAL A 52 -1.40 -10.75 17.30
N GLU A 53 -0.39 -11.61 17.36
CA GLU A 53 0.93 -11.34 16.77
C GLU A 53 0.84 -11.12 15.25
N ASN A 54 0.07 -11.92 14.54
CA ASN A 54 -0.08 -11.80 13.10
C ASN A 54 -0.98 -10.62 12.69
N ALA A 55 -2.04 -10.32 13.44
CA ALA A 55 -2.98 -9.25 13.10
C ALA A 55 -2.54 -7.85 13.60
N PHE A 56 -1.82 -7.78 14.72
CA PHE A 56 -1.49 -6.51 15.37
C PHE A 56 0.02 -6.26 15.50
N LEU A 57 0.84 -7.32 15.60
CA LEU A 57 2.29 -7.18 15.69
C LEU A 57 2.98 -7.43 14.34
N ALA A 58 2.29 -8.00 13.35
CA ALA A 58 2.75 -8.01 11.97
C ALA A 58 2.79 -6.59 11.35
N GLU A 59 2.03 -5.64 11.91
CA GLU A 59 2.23 -4.22 11.58
C GLU A 59 3.62 -3.70 11.98
N VAL A 60 4.30 -4.36 12.92
CA VAL A 60 5.67 -4.02 13.36
C VAL A 60 6.75 -4.79 12.57
N ARG A 61 6.40 -5.86 11.90
CA ARG A 61 7.24 -6.39 10.83
C ARG A 61 6.92 -5.57 9.58
N GLU A 62 7.62 -4.45 9.40
CA GLU A 62 7.93 -3.98 8.07
C GLU A 62 8.33 -5.24 7.29
N SER A 63 7.38 -5.82 6.55
CA SER A 63 7.73 -6.89 5.62
C SER A 63 8.82 -6.27 4.79
N GLU A 64 10.00 -6.88 4.77
CA GLU A 64 11.10 -6.41 3.94
C GLU A 64 10.66 -6.57 2.48
N ILE A 65 9.88 -5.58 2.02
CA ILE A 65 9.52 -5.47 0.62
C ILE A 65 10.86 -5.25 -0.07
N PRO A 66 11.29 -6.15 -0.95
CA PRO A 66 12.63 -6.14 -1.50
C PRO A 66 12.79 -4.99 -2.49
N LEU A 67 12.91 -3.74 -1.98
CA LEU A 67 12.97 -2.52 -2.79
C LEU A 67 14.09 -2.58 -3.82
N ASP A 68 15.24 -3.15 -3.47
CA ASP A 68 16.38 -3.30 -4.41
C ASP A 68 16.01 -4.18 -5.60
N ALA A 69 15.30 -5.28 -5.37
CA ALA A 69 14.83 -6.17 -6.44
C ALA A 69 13.77 -5.50 -7.31
N LEU A 70 12.82 -4.78 -6.70
CA LEU A 70 11.79 -4.03 -7.41
C LEU A 70 12.40 -2.91 -8.26
N ASN A 71 13.33 -2.14 -7.71
CA ASN A 71 14.05 -1.11 -8.42
C ASN A 71 14.88 -1.68 -9.58
N ALA A 72 15.53 -2.83 -9.39
CA ALA A 72 16.28 -3.50 -10.46
C ALA A 72 15.39 -3.96 -11.60
N GLN A 73 14.22 -4.56 -11.31
CA GLN A 73 13.24 -4.96 -12.33
C GLN A 73 12.67 -3.76 -13.11
N ALA A 74 12.52 -2.62 -12.43
CA ALA A 74 11.94 -1.41 -13.01
C ALA A 74 12.86 -0.73 -14.05
N GLN A 75 14.15 -1.02 -14.09
CA GLN A 75 15.14 -0.32 -14.93
C GLN A 75 14.83 -0.33 -16.43
N THR A 76 14.18 -1.37 -16.94
CA THR A 76 13.82 -1.52 -18.36
C THR A 76 12.39 -1.08 -18.65
N THR A 77 11.71 -0.45 -17.72
CA THR A 77 10.32 -0.01 -17.81
C THR A 77 10.22 1.52 -17.88
N LEU A 78 8.98 2.05 -17.87
CA LEU A 78 8.73 3.48 -17.78
C LEU A 78 9.40 4.10 -16.54
N MET A 79 9.43 3.38 -15.41
CA MET A 79 10.07 3.84 -14.18
C MET A 79 11.57 4.13 -14.39
N GLY A 80 12.31 3.18 -15.00
CA GLY A 80 13.72 3.37 -15.31
C GLY A 80 13.94 4.52 -16.29
N ASN A 81 13.07 4.66 -17.31
CA ASN A 81 13.12 5.76 -18.25
C ASN A 81 12.93 7.13 -17.59
N LEU A 82 12.12 7.22 -16.54
CA LEU A 82 11.88 8.45 -15.78
C LEU A 82 12.85 8.61 -14.58
N GLY A 83 13.63 7.57 -14.25
CA GLY A 83 14.53 7.56 -13.11
C GLY A 83 13.80 7.43 -11.77
N ILE A 84 12.61 6.81 -11.76
CA ILE A 84 11.84 6.57 -10.53
C ILE A 84 12.52 5.46 -9.72
N GLN A 85 12.69 5.70 -8.42
CA GLN A 85 13.26 4.75 -7.48
C GLN A 85 12.37 4.66 -6.24
N TYR A 86 11.90 3.47 -5.87
CA TYR A 86 11.23 3.25 -4.59
C TYR A 86 12.23 3.41 -3.44
N THR A 87 11.83 4.12 -2.40
CA THR A 87 12.66 4.41 -1.22
C THR A 87 12.06 3.89 0.08
N TYR A 88 10.73 3.65 0.09
CA TYR A 88 10.03 3.07 1.23
C TYR A 88 8.76 2.34 0.75
N ALA A 89 8.42 1.24 1.40
CA ALA A 89 7.14 0.56 1.18
C ALA A 89 6.64 -0.13 2.44
N SER A 90 5.34 0.04 2.71
CA SER A 90 4.55 -0.66 3.71
C SER A 90 3.13 -0.88 3.19
N HIS A 91 2.27 -1.56 3.96
CA HIS A 91 0.86 -1.75 3.59
C HIS A 91 0.04 -0.45 3.55
N GLU A 92 0.52 0.62 4.18
CA GLU A 92 -0.20 1.89 4.29
C GLU A 92 0.47 3.04 3.56
N ARG A 93 1.79 2.94 3.33
CA ARG A 93 2.59 4.03 2.78
C ARG A 93 3.66 3.53 1.83
N ILE A 94 3.75 4.17 0.66
CA ILE A 94 4.80 3.94 -0.33
C ILE A 94 5.48 5.26 -0.62
N GLU A 95 6.82 5.24 -0.75
CA GLU A 95 7.56 6.39 -1.23
C GLU A 95 8.46 6.04 -2.40
N ALA A 96 8.62 7.00 -3.31
CA ALA A 96 9.57 6.94 -4.40
C ALA A 96 10.11 8.33 -4.71
N THR A 97 11.28 8.37 -5.30
CA THR A 97 11.90 9.60 -5.81
C THR A 97 11.95 9.58 -7.33
N MET A 98 12.00 10.78 -7.94
CA MET A 98 12.19 10.99 -9.36
C MET A 98 12.99 12.27 -9.60
N PRO A 99 14.07 12.23 -10.41
CA PRO A 99 14.84 13.43 -10.72
C PRO A 99 14.05 14.37 -11.63
N VAL A 100 14.26 15.67 -11.49
CA VAL A 100 13.79 16.69 -12.42
C VAL A 100 14.92 16.99 -13.41
N ASP A 101 14.93 16.26 -14.52
CA ASP A 101 15.98 16.38 -15.56
C ASP A 101 15.38 16.40 -16.99
N HIS A 102 16.22 16.22 -18.01
CA HIS A 102 15.81 16.22 -19.41
C HIS A 102 14.69 15.21 -19.74
N ARG A 103 14.48 14.16 -18.95
CA ARG A 103 13.47 13.11 -19.14
C ARG A 103 12.10 13.51 -18.59
N THR A 104 12.09 14.33 -17.54
CA THR A 104 10.92 14.61 -16.71
C THR A 104 10.50 16.07 -16.69
N ARG A 105 11.31 16.98 -17.24
CA ARG A 105 11.00 18.41 -17.35
C ARG A 105 10.15 18.74 -18.57
N GLN A 106 9.41 19.82 -18.50
CA GLN A 106 8.79 20.49 -19.64
C GLN A 106 9.73 21.58 -20.22
N PRO A 107 9.41 22.15 -21.39
CA PRO A 107 10.30 23.13 -22.07
C PRO A 107 10.70 24.34 -21.22
N PHE A 108 9.92 24.67 -20.19
CA PHE A 108 10.21 25.80 -19.30
C PHE A 108 11.21 25.49 -18.16
N GLY A 109 11.85 24.30 -18.16
CA GLY A 109 12.84 23.92 -17.13
C GLY A 109 12.24 23.54 -15.78
N ILE A 110 10.94 23.23 -15.73
CA ILE A 110 10.25 22.74 -14.52
C ILE A 110 9.67 21.36 -14.77
N LEU A 111 9.38 20.64 -13.68
CA LEU A 111 8.80 19.30 -13.73
C LEU A 111 7.52 19.26 -14.58
N HIS A 112 7.41 18.27 -15.45
CA HIS A 112 6.24 18.04 -16.27
C HIS A 112 5.12 17.36 -15.47
N GLY A 113 3.89 17.91 -15.54
CA GLY A 113 2.74 17.34 -14.82
C GLY A 113 2.46 15.88 -15.15
N GLY A 114 2.63 15.48 -16.42
CA GLY A 114 2.50 14.07 -16.81
C GLY A 114 3.54 13.15 -16.16
N ALA A 115 4.78 13.60 -15.98
CA ALA A 115 5.79 12.84 -15.23
C ALA A 115 5.43 12.71 -13.76
N THR A 116 4.85 13.76 -13.17
CA THR A 116 4.34 13.74 -11.79
C THR A 116 3.18 12.76 -11.62
N LEU A 117 2.25 12.71 -12.60
CA LEU A 117 1.15 11.73 -12.57
C LEU A 117 1.67 10.29 -12.73
N ALA A 118 2.65 10.05 -13.60
CA ALA A 118 3.28 8.75 -13.76
C ALA A 118 3.98 8.28 -12.46
N LEU A 119 4.67 9.19 -11.76
CA LEU A 119 5.26 8.90 -10.45
C LEU A 119 4.17 8.53 -9.43
N ALA A 120 3.07 9.29 -9.37
CA ALA A 120 1.97 9.04 -8.44
C ALA A 120 1.27 7.70 -8.71
N GLU A 121 0.99 7.38 -9.97
CA GLU A 121 0.40 6.10 -10.37
C GLU A 121 1.33 4.93 -10.02
N THR A 122 2.63 5.10 -10.19
CA THR A 122 3.65 4.11 -9.85
C THR A 122 3.65 3.76 -8.37
N VAL A 123 3.68 4.75 -7.47
CA VAL A 123 3.70 4.49 -6.02
C VAL A 123 2.37 3.91 -5.52
N ALA A 124 1.24 4.40 -6.03
CA ALA A 124 -0.08 3.86 -5.68
C ALA A 124 -0.27 2.42 -6.19
N GLY A 125 0.26 2.11 -7.38
CA GLY A 125 0.26 0.77 -7.96
C GLY A 125 1.03 -0.23 -7.10
N LEU A 126 2.26 0.10 -6.69
CA LEU A 126 3.02 -0.74 -5.76
C LEU A 126 2.27 -0.92 -4.43
N GLY A 127 1.71 0.16 -3.87
CA GLY A 127 0.95 0.09 -2.63
C GLY A 127 -0.21 -0.90 -2.71
N SER A 128 -0.95 -0.89 -3.81
CA SER A 128 -2.01 -1.86 -4.03
C SER A 128 -1.49 -3.29 -4.24
N MET A 129 -0.38 -3.47 -4.95
CA MET A 129 0.26 -4.80 -5.10
C MET A 129 0.70 -5.40 -3.77
N VAL A 130 1.23 -4.58 -2.86
CA VAL A 130 1.66 -5.02 -1.52
C VAL A 130 0.49 -5.50 -0.66
N ILE A 131 -0.70 -4.92 -0.87
CA ILE A 131 -1.92 -5.23 -0.11
C ILE A 131 -2.66 -6.44 -0.67
N CYS A 132 -2.60 -6.66 -1.99
CA CYS A 132 -3.32 -7.71 -2.68
C CYS A 132 -2.72 -9.10 -2.44
N ASN A 133 -3.53 -10.14 -2.65
CA ASN A 133 -3.02 -11.52 -2.63
C ASN A 133 -2.10 -11.77 -3.84
N PRO A 134 -1.18 -12.74 -3.75
CA PRO A 134 -0.19 -13.02 -4.81
C PRO A 134 -0.78 -13.41 -6.17
N ASP A 135 -2.03 -13.88 -6.22
CA ASP A 135 -2.76 -14.28 -7.42
C ASP A 135 -3.67 -13.17 -7.98
N GLU A 136 -3.69 -11.99 -7.35
CA GLU A 136 -4.47 -10.84 -7.80
C GLU A 136 -3.62 -9.89 -8.64
N PHE A 137 -4.25 -9.30 -9.67
CA PHE A 137 -3.64 -8.28 -10.52
C PHE A 137 -4.18 -6.90 -10.21
N VAL A 138 -3.27 -5.94 -10.07
CA VAL A 138 -3.60 -4.54 -9.85
C VAL A 138 -3.43 -3.77 -11.15
N VAL A 139 -4.44 -2.98 -11.51
CA VAL A 139 -4.40 -2.04 -12.65
C VAL A 139 -4.93 -0.68 -12.23
N GLY A 140 -4.32 0.38 -12.75
CA GLY A 140 -4.81 1.73 -12.55
C GLY A 140 -6.17 1.93 -13.24
N MET A 141 -7.13 2.51 -12.52
CA MET A 141 -8.45 2.86 -13.06
C MET A 141 -8.56 4.34 -13.36
N GLN A 142 -7.99 5.17 -12.51
CA GLN A 142 -8.03 6.62 -12.62
C GLN A 142 -6.85 7.25 -11.89
N VAL A 143 -6.28 8.26 -12.48
CA VAL A 143 -5.35 9.18 -11.83
C VAL A 143 -5.79 10.62 -12.10
N SER A 144 -5.84 11.45 -11.06
CA SER A 144 -6.15 12.86 -11.18
C SER A 144 -5.40 13.65 -10.12
N GLY A 145 -4.99 14.88 -10.44
CA GLY A 145 -4.20 15.65 -9.51
C GLY A 145 -4.17 17.14 -9.80
N ASN A 146 -3.82 17.88 -8.77
CA ASN A 146 -3.60 19.31 -8.81
C ASN A 146 -2.10 19.59 -8.69
N HIS A 147 -1.53 20.28 -9.68
CA HIS A 147 -0.19 20.81 -9.63
C HIS A 147 -0.22 22.17 -8.93
N ILE A 148 0.41 22.27 -7.78
CA ILE A 148 0.28 23.39 -6.84
C ILE A 148 1.47 24.33 -6.96
N SER A 149 2.67 23.76 -7.13
CA SER A 149 3.89 24.53 -7.27
C SER A 149 4.90 23.86 -8.21
N SER A 150 5.96 24.57 -8.58
CA SER A 150 6.99 24.05 -9.49
C SER A 150 8.15 23.43 -8.73
N ALA A 151 8.67 22.32 -9.26
CA ALA A 151 10.02 21.82 -9.00
C ALA A 151 10.89 22.13 -10.23
N HIS A 152 12.13 22.57 -10.04
CA HIS A 152 13.02 23.00 -11.11
C HIS A 152 14.01 21.91 -11.51
N GLU A 153 14.53 22.01 -12.73
CA GLU A 153 15.60 21.14 -13.21
C GLU A 153 16.79 21.13 -12.24
N GLY A 154 17.32 19.95 -11.96
CA GLY A 154 18.37 19.71 -10.96
C GLY A 154 17.84 19.32 -9.59
N ASP A 155 16.55 19.43 -9.33
CA ASP A 155 15.90 18.94 -8.10
C ASP A 155 15.57 17.44 -8.22
N THR A 156 15.23 16.84 -7.09
CA THR A 156 14.64 15.49 -7.00
C THR A 156 13.34 15.59 -6.22
N VAL A 157 12.25 15.15 -6.83
CA VAL A 157 10.97 15.11 -6.14
C VAL A 157 10.75 13.77 -5.46
N ARG A 158 10.04 13.78 -4.33
CA ARG A 158 9.63 12.63 -3.54
C ARG A 158 8.11 12.54 -3.51
N ALA A 159 7.58 11.42 -3.96
CA ALA A 159 6.17 11.08 -3.82
C ALA A 159 5.95 10.28 -2.54
N VAL A 160 4.89 10.60 -1.82
CA VAL A 160 4.41 9.89 -0.63
C VAL A 160 2.97 9.48 -0.87
N ALA A 161 2.75 8.19 -1.08
CA ALA A 161 1.43 7.61 -1.22
C ALA A 161 0.94 7.10 0.14
N THR A 162 -0.29 7.47 0.52
CA THR A 162 -0.99 6.95 1.70
C THR A 162 -2.34 6.41 1.29
N ILE A 163 -2.74 5.25 1.85
CA ILE A 163 -4.02 4.67 1.50
C ILE A 163 -5.17 5.46 2.13
N VAL A 164 -6.20 5.75 1.34
CA VAL A 164 -7.41 6.48 1.77
C VAL A 164 -8.58 5.51 1.90
N HIS A 165 -8.62 4.49 1.02
CA HIS A 165 -9.66 3.48 1.03
C HIS A 165 -9.10 2.15 0.55
N LYS A 166 -9.34 1.10 1.34
CA LYS A 166 -9.01 -0.28 1.02
C LYS A 166 -10.32 -1.06 0.89
N GLY A 167 -10.83 -1.17 -0.33
CA GLY A 167 -12.00 -1.99 -0.65
C GLY A 167 -11.60 -3.34 -1.23
N ARG A 168 -12.55 -4.28 -1.31
CA ARG A 168 -12.31 -5.62 -1.85
C ARG A 168 -11.91 -5.63 -3.33
N SER A 169 -12.37 -4.66 -4.12
CA SER A 169 -12.16 -4.59 -5.58
C SER A 169 -11.53 -3.29 -6.05
N SER A 170 -11.25 -2.37 -5.14
CA SER A 170 -10.63 -1.08 -5.48
C SER A 170 -9.94 -0.46 -4.29
N HIS A 171 -8.81 0.16 -4.54
CA HIS A 171 -8.06 0.96 -3.57
C HIS A 171 -8.04 2.42 -4.01
N VAL A 172 -8.06 3.34 -3.06
CA VAL A 172 -7.86 4.78 -3.31
C VAL A 172 -6.66 5.25 -2.53
N TRP A 173 -5.71 5.87 -3.23
CA TRP A 173 -4.50 6.42 -2.66
C TRP A 173 -4.48 7.95 -2.78
N ASN A 174 -4.03 8.63 -1.73
CA ASN A 174 -3.58 10.00 -1.83
C ASN A 174 -2.07 10.01 -2.04
N VAL A 175 -1.60 10.78 -3.03
CA VAL A 175 -0.17 10.89 -3.32
C VAL A 175 0.21 12.36 -3.32
N ASP A 176 1.00 12.77 -2.34
CA ASP A 176 1.57 14.09 -2.28
C ASP A 176 3.02 14.06 -2.76
N VAL A 177 3.38 15.00 -3.63
CA VAL A 177 4.71 15.10 -4.24
C VAL A 177 5.39 16.36 -3.73
N PHE A 178 6.60 16.20 -3.21
CA PHE A 178 7.40 17.25 -2.58
C PHE A 178 8.73 17.46 -3.30
N THR A 179 9.26 18.67 -3.25
CA THR A 179 10.66 18.96 -3.62
C THR A 179 11.63 18.40 -2.56
N SER A 180 12.94 18.43 -2.84
CA SER A 180 13.99 18.14 -1.85
C SER A 180 13.98 19.06 -0.62
N THR A 181 13.33 20.21 -0.71
CA THR A 181 13.14 21.16 0.41
C THR A 181 11.76 21.07 1.08
N GLU A 182 11.07 19.94 0.92
CA GLU A 182 9.74 19.63 1.49
C GLU A 182 8.61 20.59 1.04
N LYS A 183 8.78 21.27 -0.10
CA LYS A 183 7.72 22.09 -0.67
C LYS A 183 6.75 21.21 -1.46
N LEU A 184 5.44 21.31 -1.17
CA LEU A 184 4.41 20.56 -1.90
C LEU A 184 4.32 21.02 -3.36
N VAL A 185 4.52 20.09 -4.29
CA VAL A 185 4.47 20.30 -5.75
C VAL A 185 3.11 19.90 -6.31
N SER A 186 2.59 18.76 -5.89
CA SER A 186 1.33 18.21 -6.40
C SER A 186 0.62 17.39 -5.34
N SER A 187 -0.72 17.35 -5.40
CA SER A 187 -1.56 16.43 -4.63
C SER A 187 -2.47 15.67 -5.60
N ILE A 188 -2.45 14.34 -5.55
CA ILE A 188 -2.92 13.44 -6.61
C ILE A 188 -3.74 12.31 -5.98
N ARG A 189 -4.73 11.86 -6.70
CA ARG A 189 -5.49 10.65 -6.38
C ARG A 189 -5.57 9.71 -7.55
#